data_3028af9ec3f9294824b83420c89e9a24
#
_entry.id   3028af9ec3f9294824b83420c89e9a24
#
_cell.length_a   1.000
_cell.length_b   1.000
_cell.length_c   1.000
_cell.angle_alpha   90.00
_cell.angle_beta   90.00
_cell.angle_gamma   90.00
#
_symmetry.space_group_name_H-M   'P 1'
#
loop_
_entity.id
_entity.type
_entity.pdbx_description
1 polymer ?
#
loop_
_entity_poly.entity_id
_entity_poly.type
_entity_poly.pdbx_seq_one_letter_code
_entity_poly.pdbx_strand_id
1 'polypeptide(L)'
;MKNYIKNKESNFFTVSGINIVIKDKLQFELDFEELAEVLNRFPKNFLRLVDYVIIGEFEFLLKQHYNAAFKDGAIYVSSIQEDNASVIDDIVHEIGHAVEEGHWNEIYSDLQVEREFLKKRMNLHVELDKNGFGYSSLAMSKVEYDKYLDKFFYETVGYPMMTVI
;
A
#
# COMPACT_ATOMS: atom_id res chain seq x y z
N MET A 1 25.40 4.68 2.63
CA MET A 1 24.89 5.97 3.16
C MET A 1 23.53 5.68 3.78
N LYS A 2 23.27 6.07 5.03
CA LYS A 2 21.97 5.77 5.65
C LYS A 2 20.88 6.59 4.95
N ASN A 3 19.84 5.93 4.47
CA ASN A 3 18.73 6.54 3.74
C ASN A 3 17.61 7.02 4.66
N TYR A 4 17.85 7.05 5.96
CA TYR A 4 16.93 7.55 6.99
C TYR A 4 17.66 8.39 8.04
N ILE A 5 16.91 9.25 8.71
CA ILE A 5 17.39 10.09 9.81
C ILE A 5 16.71 9.63 11.10
N LYS A 6 17.52 9.23 12.10
CA LYS A 6 17.04 8.89 13.44
C LYS A 6 17.25 10.09 14.36
N ASN A 7 16.18 10.60 14.95
CA ASN A 7 16.29 11.60 16.02
C ASN A 7 16.70 10.95 17.34
N LYS A 8 17.73 11.49 18.00
CA LYS A 8 18.45 10.85 19.14
C LYS A 8 17.59 10.59 20.40
N GLU A 9 16.39 11.15 20.52
CA GLU A 9 15.58 11.11 21.76
C GLU A 9 14.17 10.55 21.58
N SER A 10 13.82 10.05 20.40
CA SER A 10 12.45 9.61 20.15
C SER A 10 12.39 8.41 19.20
N ASN A 11 11.33 7.67 19.32
CA ASN A 11 10.88 6.68 18.35
C ASN A 11 10.40 7.36 17.04
N PHE A 12 11.14 8.38 16.58
CA PHE A 12 10.82 9.21 15.43
C PHE A 12 11.93 9.11 14.39
N PHE A 13 11.53 8.81 13.17
CA PHE A 13 12.41 8.61 12.03
C PHE A 13 11.88 9.39 10.83
N THR A 14 12.73 9.76 9.90
CA THR A 14 12.29 10.29 8.60
C THR A 14 12.86 9.41 7.50
N VAL A 15 11.98 8.86 6.68
CA VAL A 15 12.32 7.96 5.58
C VAL A 15 11.68 8.48 4.30
N SER A 16 12.49 8.77 3.29
CA SER A 16 12.04 9.29 1.99
C SER A 16 11.13 10.52 2.06
N GLY A 17 11.26 11.32 3.14
CA GLY A 17 10.46 12.52 3.40
C GLY A 17 9.21 12.29 4.25
N ILE A 18 8.86 11.04 4.56
CA ILE A 18 7.75 10.68 5.44
C ILE A 18 8.26 10.58 6.88
N ASN A 19 7.51 11.11 7.83
CA ASN A 19 7.81 11.01 9.25
C ASN A 19 7.23 9.73 9.84
N ILE A 20 8.09 8.88 10.41
CA ILE A 20 7.68 7.60 11.01
C ILE A 20 7.78 7.71 12.51
N VAL A 21 6.69 7.42 13.20
CA VAL A 21 6.58 7.43 14.66
C VAL A 21 6.26 6.01 15.15
N ILE A 22 7.14 5.42 15.96
CA ILE A 22 6.86 4.14 16.61
C ILE A 22 6.33 4.46 18.02
N LYS A 23 4.99 4.41 18.14
CA LYS A 23 4.28 4.67 19.40
C LYS A 23 4.38 3.48 20.35
N ASP A 24 4.12 2.28 19.81
CA ASP A 24 4.18 1.04 20.57
C ASP A 24 5.20 0.08 19.94
N LYS A 25 5.87 -0.70 20.81
CA LYS A 25 7.00 -1.53 20.40
C LYS A 25 6.54 -2.69 19.50
N LEU A 26 7.18 -2.82 18.34
CA LEU A 26 7.09 -4.02 17.51
C LEU A 26 7.81 -5.21 18.17
N GLN A 27 7.40 -6.43 17.82
CA GLN A 27 8.07 -7.67 18.29
C GLN A 27 9.39 -7.95 17.58
N PHE A 28 9.69 -7.21 16.51
CA PHE A 28 10.92 -7.27 15.71
C PHE A 28 11.49 -5.86 15.50
N GLU A 29 12.68 -5.76 14.96
CA GLU A 29 13.29 -4.49 14.57
C GLU A 29 12.85 -4.13 13.14
N LEU A 30 12.25 -2.94 12.97
CA LEU A 30 11.86 -2.46 11.65
C LEU A 30 13.11 -2.12 10.83
N ASP A 31 13.22 -2.72 9.64
CA ASP A 31 14.29 -2.44 8.69
C ASP A 31 13.98 -1.15 7.90
N PHE A 32 14.55 -0.04 8.38
CA PHE A 32 14.37 1.26 7.74
C PHE A 32 15.10 1.39 6.40
N GLU A 33 16.14 0.62 6.15
CA GLU A 33 16.85 0.61 4.86
C GLU A 33 15.96 -0.06 3.80
N GLU A 34 15.36 -1.21 4.12
CA GLU A 34 14.41 -1.87 3.24
C GLU A 34 13.18 -0.99 2.97
N LEU A 35 12.59 -0.40 4.01
CA LEU A 35 11.48 0.54 3.85
C LEU A 35 11.86 1.72 2.96
N ALA A 36 13.06 2.30 3.13
CA ALA A 36 13.52 3.40 2.29
C ALA A 36 13.72 2.97 0.83
N GLU A 37 14.25 1.76 0.59
CA GLU A 37 14.38 1.22 -0.77
C GLU A 37 13.03 1.09 -1.46
N VAL A 38 12.03 0.59 -0.75
CA VAL A 38 10.67 0.46 -1.26
C VAL A 38 10.05 1.82 -1.54
N LEU A 39 10.07 2.74 -0.58
CA LEU A 39 9.49 4.07 -0.72
C LEU A 39 10.16 4.90 -1.84
N ASN A 40 11.47 4.72 -2.06
CA ASN A 40 12.19 5.42 -3.14
C ASN A 40 11.78 4.96 -4.56
N ARG A 41 11.02 3.89 -4.70
CA ARG A 41 10.43 3.45 -5.99
C ARG A 41 9.20 4.25 -6.37
N PHE A 42 8.56 4.90 -5.40
CA PHE A 42 7.38 5.74 -5.66
C PHE A 42 7.75 7.09 -6.26
N PRO A 43 6.88 7.65 -7.13
CA PRO A 43 6.95 9.05 -7.50
C PRO A 43 6.86 9.96 -6.27
N LYS A 44 7.73 10.97 -6.19
CA LYS A 44 7.79 11.85 -5.02
C LYS A 44 6.49 12.61 -4.72
N ASN A 45 5.70 12.90 -5.75
CA ASN A 45 4.40 13.54 -5.59
C ASN A 45 3.40 12.64 -4.84
N PHE A 46 3.49 11.31 -4.96
CA PHE A 46 2.65 10.37 -4.21
C PHE A 46 3.03 10.34 -2.73
N LEU A 47 4.32 10.30 -2.43
CA LEU A 47 4.79 10.30 -1.04
C LEU A 47 4.46 11.59 -0.28
N ARG A 48 4.28 12.72 -0.98
CA ARG A 48 3.89 14.00 -0.36
C ARG A 48 2.46 14.04 0.15
N LEU A 49 1.65 13.06 -0.20
CA LEU A 49 0.27 12.92 0.30
C LEU A 49 0.24 12.29 1.70
N VAL A 50 1.38 11.76 2.17
CA VAL A 50 1.53 11.15 3.49
C VAL A 50 2.51 11.97 4.33
N ASP A 51 2.02 12.58 5.41
CA ASP A 51 2.85 13.33 6.34
C ASP A 51 3.50 12.43 7.39
N TYR A 52 2.75 11.42 7.84
CA TYR A 52 3.15 10.52 8.92
C TYR A 52 2.80 9.06 8.65
N VAL A 53 3.67 8.18 9.12
CA VAL A 53 3.35 6.78 9.41
C VAL A 53 3.47 6.58 10.91
N ILE A 54 2.40 6.13 11.56
CA ILE A 54 2.34 5.95 13.01
C ILE A 54 2.10 4.47 13.31
N ILE A 55 3.11 3.82 13.90
CA ILE A 55 3.05 2.39 14.23
C ILE A 55 2.69 2.25 15.70
N GLY A 56 1.62 1.52 15.99
CA GLY A 56 1.13 1.36 17.36
C GLY A 56 -0.15 0.54 17.46
N GLU A 57 -0.69 0.44 18.67
CA GLU A 57 -2.01 -0.14 18.89
C GLU A 57 -3.10 0.95 18.81
N PHE A 58 -4.06 0.75 17.92
CA PHE A 58 -5.17 1.68 17.68
C PHE A 58 -6.50 0.95 17.80
N GLU A 59 -7.35 1.43 18.71
CA GLU A 59 -8.65 0.83 18.97
C GLU A 59 -9.53 0.75 17.71
N PHE A 60 -9.43 1.74 16.81
CA PHE A 60 -10.22 1.74 15.58
C PHE A 60 -9.77 0.68 14.57
N LEU A 61 -8.46 0.36 14.49
CA LEU A 61 -7.95 -0.74 13.68
C LEU A 61 -8.41 -2.09 14.26
N LEU A 62 -8.28 -2.26 15.57
CA LEU A 62 -8.70 -3.48 16.25
C LEU A 62 -10.19 -3.77 16.07
N LYS A 63 -11.06 -2.76 16.20
CA LYS A 63 -12.51 -2.91 16.03
C LYS A 63 -12.92 -3.33 14.61
N GLN A 64 -12.15 -2.94 13.62
CA GLN A 64 -12.42 -3.23 12.21
C GLN A 64 -11.64 -4.43 11.68
N HIS A 65 -10.77 -5.02 12.50
CA HIS A 65 -9.84 -6.07 12.11
C HIS A 65 -8.92 -5.66 10.95
N TYR A 66 -8.48 -4.40 10.96
CA TYR A 66 -7.52 -3.86 10.00
C TYR A 66 -6.11 -3.86 10.57
N ASN A 67 -5.13 -4.13 9.74
CA ASN A 67 -3.72 -4.01 10.08
C ASN A 67 -3.20 -2.59 9.91
N ALA A 68 -3.74 -1.86 8.94
CA ALA A 68 -3.42 -0.46 8.71
C ALA A 68 -4.63 0.34 8.23
N ALA A 69 -4.51 1.67 8.20
CA ALA A 69 -5.47 2.58 7.58
C ALA A 69 -4.83 3.94 7.29
N PHE A 70 -5.10 4.50 6.12
CA PHE A 70 -4.82 5.90 5.81
C PHE A 70 -5.98 6.78 6.28
N LYS A 71 -5.64 7.87 6.95
CA LYS A 71 -6.62 8.87 7.41
C LYS A 71 -5.97 10.22 7.66
N ASP A 72 -6.57 11.28 7.11
CA ASP A 72 -6.18 12.68 7.38
C ASP A 72 -4.67 12.93 7.18
N GLY A 73 -4.07 12.41 6.07
CA GLY A 73 -2.65 12.56 5.75
C GLY A 73 -1.70 11.68 6.57
N ALA A 74 -2.22 10.77 7.40
CA ALA A 74 -1.42 9.84 8.18
C ALA A 74 -1.80 8.38 7.90
N ILE A 75 -0.79 7.52 7.84
CA ILE A 75 -0.94 6.07 7.82
C ILE A 75 -0.78 5.54 9.24
N TYR A 76 -1.77 4.83 9.72
CA TYR A 76 -1.77 4.13 10.99
C TYR A 76 -1.52 2.65 10.75
N VAL A 77 -0.48 2.09 11.35
CA VAL A 77 -0.12 0.67 11.19
C VAL A 77 -0.14 0.01 12.56
N SER A 78 -0.79 -1.15 12.65
CA SER A 78 -0.79 -1.95 13.88
C SER A 78 0.64 -2.37 14.25
N SER A 79 0.99 -2.28 15.53
CA SER A 79 2.25 -2.86 16.05
C SER A 79 2.19 -4.38 16.20
N ILE A 80 1.00 -4.97 16.03
CA ILE A 80 0.78 -6.42 16.07
C ILE A 80 0.93 -6.95 14.64
N GLN A 81 2.18 -7.08 14.19
CA GLN A 81 2.57 -7.56 12.86
C GLN A 81 3.50 -8.77 13.01
N GLU A 82 3.52 -9.63 12.01
CA GLU A 82 4.34 -10.85 12.04
C GLU A 82 5.82 -10.54 11.76
N ASP A 83 6.08 -9.64 10.82
CA ASP A 83 7.42 -9.33 10.35
C ASP A 83 7.53 -7.94 9.69
N ASN A 84 8.74 -7.60 9.26
CA ASN A 84 9.05 -6.35 8.57
C ASN A 84 8.33 -6.21 7.22
N ALA A 85 8.19 -7.29 6.47
CA ALA A 85 7.55 -7.29 5.16
C ALA A 85 6.06 -6.93 5.29
N SER A 86 5.36 -7.46 6.31
CA SER A 86 3.96 -7.15 6.58
C SER A 86 3.75 -5.66 6.87
N VAL A 87 4.64 -5.03 7.67
CA VAL A 87 4.58 -3.57 7.93
C VAL A 87 4.79 -2.78 6.65
N ILE A 88 5.77 -3.16 5.84
CA ILE A 88 6.08 -2.47 4.58
C ILE A 88 4.92 -2.60 3.59
N ASP A 89 4.35 -3.79 3.46
CA ASP A 89 3.19 -4.06 2.60
C ASP A 89 1.99 -3.18 2.98
N ASP A 90 1.68 -3.12 4.27
CA ASP A 90 0.60 -2.28 4.79
C ASP A 90 0.85 -0.78 4.49
N ILE A 91 2.08 -0.29 4.70
CA ILE A 91 2.43 1.11 4.37
C ILE A 91 2.25 1.37 2.87
N VAL A 92 2.71 0.45 2.03
CA VAL A 92 2.58 0.56 0.56
C VAL A 92 1.11 0.57 0.14
N HIS A 93 0.29 -0.29 0.74
CA HIS A 93 -1.15 -0.33 0.51
C HIS A 93 -1.81 1.01 0.86
N GLU A 94 -1.52 1.55 2.02
CA GLU A 94 -2.11 2.80 2.50
C GLU A 94 -1.63 4.05 1.73
N ILE A 95 -0.42 4.03 1.14
CA ILE A 95 0.01 5.05 0.18
C ILE A 95 -0.92 5.05 -1.04
N GLY A 96 -1.41 3.89 -1.47
CA GLY A 96 -2.41 3.81 -2.53
C GLY A 96 -3.70 4.53 -2.20
N HIS A 97 -4.21 4.36 -0.99
CA HIS A 97 -5.38 5.11 -0.52
C HIS A 97 -5.12 6.61 -0.43
N ALA A 98 -3.92 7.02 -0.01
CA ALA A 98 -3.53 8.44 -0.02
C ALA A 98 -3.54 9.02 -1.45
N VAL A 99 -3.01 8.28 -2.42
CA VAL A 99 -3.02 8.68 -3.84
C VAL A 99 -4.45 8.76 -4.38
N GLU A 100 -5.27 7.77 -4.08
CA GLU A 100 -6.67 7.74 -4.48
C GLU A 100 -7.42 8.96 -3.92
N GLU A 101 -7.28 9.26 -2.63
CA GLU A 101 -7.90 10.42 -2.00
C GLU A 101 -7.38 11.74 -2.58
N GLY A 102 -6.06 11.86 -2.73
CA GLY A 102 -5.42 13.08 -3.24
C GLY A 102 -5.73 13.38 -4.71
N HIS A 103 -6.04 12.36 -5.50
CA HIS A 103 -6.34 12.45 -6.93
C HIS A 103 -7.77 12.01 -7.27
N TRP A 104 -8.67 12.02 -6.29
CA TRP A 104 -10.05 11.55 -6.45
C TRP A 104 -10.75 12.12 -7.69
N ASN A 105 -10.67 13.42 -7.89
CA ASN A 105 -11.32 14.09 -9.04
C ASN A 105 -10.71 13.66 -10.37
N GLU A 106 -9.40 13.46 -10.44
CA GLU A 106 -8.71 13.05 -11.66
C GLU A 106 -9.01 11.59 -12.00
N ILE A 107 -9.17 10.74 -10.98
CA ILE A 107 -9.43 9.32 -11.15
C ILE A 107 -10.90 9.06 -11.51
N TYR A 108 -11.85 9.75 -10.85
CA TYR A 108 -13.27 9.38 -10.89
C TYR A 108 -14.18 10.36 -11.65
N SER A 109 -13.72 11.58 -12.02
CA SER A 109 -14.59 12.61 -12.58
C SER A 109 -15.23 12.23 -13.91
N ASP A 110 -14.49 11.55 -14.79
CA ASP A 110 -14.96 11.16 -16.14
C ASP A 110 -14.97 9.65 -16.39
N LEU A 111 -14.60 8.88 -15.37
CA LEU A 111 -14.45 7.42 -15.38
C LEU A 111 -13.47 6.90 -16.45
N GLN A 112 -12.57 7.75 -16.96
CA GLN A 112 -11.61 7.34 -17.98
C GLN A 112 -10.58 6.37 -17.40
N VAL A 113 -10.03 6.69 -16.23
CA VAL A 113 -9.04 5.83 -15.52
C VAL A 113 -9.66 4.48 -15.20
N GLU A 114 -10.89 4.47 -14.68
CA GLU A 114 -11.65 3.23 -14.41
C GLU A 114 -11.83 2.38 -15.67
N ARG A 115 -12.26 3.00 -16.78
CA ARG A 115 -12.43 2.30 -18.06
C ARG A 115 -11.13 1.72 -18.60
N GLU A 116 -10.03 2.48 -18.51
CA GLU A 116 -8.72 2.01 -18.94
C GLU A 116 -8.22 0.85 -18.07
N PHE A 117 -8.43 0.93 -16.76
CA PHE A 117 -8.11 -0.14 -15.82
C PHE A 117 -8.89 -1.40 -16.15
N LEU A 118 -10.22 -1.32 -16.26
CA LEU A 118 -11.08 -2.46 -16.61
C LEU A 118 -10.68 -3.09 -17.96
N LYS A 119 -10.30 -2.27 -18.94
CA LYS A 119 -9.81 -2.76 -20.23
C LYS A 119 -8.49 -3.52 -20.10
N LYS A 120 -7.55 -2.98 -19.33
CA LYS A 120 -6.24 -3.65 -19.08
C LYS A 120 -6.44 -4.95 -18.31
N ARG A 121 -7.29 -4.94 -17.29
CA ARG A 121 -7.65 -6.10 -16.48
C ARG A 121 -8.30 -7.19 -17.35
N MET A 122 -9.24 -6.82 -18.22
CA MET A 122 -9.88 -7.75 -19.16
C MET A 122 -8.86 -8.38 -20.13
N ASN A 123 -7.94 -7.58 -20.68
CA ASN A 123 -6.91 -8.10 -21.58
C ASN A 123 -6.01 -9.10 -20.85
N LEU A 124 -5.63 -8.80 -19.62
CA LEU A 124 -4.86 -9.72 -18.78
C LEU A 124 -5.63 -11.01 -18.53
N HIS A 125 -6.92 -10.92 -18.20
CA HIS A 125 -7.78 -12.10 -18.00
C HIS A 125 -7.78 -13.00 -19.24
N VAL A 126 -7.93 -12.42 -20.43
CA VAL A 126 -7.88 -13.17 -21.68
C VAL A 126 -6.55 -13.90 -21.86
N GLU A 127 -5.43 -13.26 -21.52
CA GLU A 127 -4.12 -13.90 -21.58
C GLU A 127 -3.94 -15.00 -20.53
N LEU A 128 -4.43 -14.78 -19.31
CA LEU A 128 -4.40 -15.80 -18.27
C LEU A 128 -5.25 -17.02 -18.62
N ASP A 129 -6.46 -16.79 -19.14
CA ASP A 129 -7.37 -17.87 -19.58
C ASP A 129 -6.75 -18.71 -20.69
N LYS A 130 -6.15 -18.08 -21.70
CA LYS A 130 -5.38 -18.76 -22.75
C LYS A 130 -4.26 -19.65 -22.21
N ASN A 131 -3.71 -19.28 -21.08
CA ASN A 131 -2.64 -20.02 -20.39
C ASN A 131 -3.16 -20.98 -19.30
N GLY A 132 -4.49 -21.19 -19.22
CA GLY A 132 -5.10 -22.20 -18.36
C GLY A 132 -5.35 -21.76 -16.91
N PHE A 133 -5.34 -20.47 -16.62
CA PHE A 133 -5.55 -19.96 -15.26
C PHE A 133 -7.04 -19.82 -14.85
N GLY A 134 -7.99 -20.01 -15.74
CA GLY A 134 -9.41 -20.22 -15.44
C GLY A 134 -10.09 -19.25 -14.47
N TYR A 135 -9.87 -17.96 -14.62
CA TYR A 135 -10.48 -16.95 -13.75
C TYR A 135 -11.96 -16.69 -14.11
N SER A 136 -12.79 -16.43 -13.09
CA SER A 136 -14.19 -16.08 -13.31
C SER A 136 -14.35 -14.76 -14.05
N SER A 137 -15.11 -14.75 -15.14
CA SER A 137 -15.41 -13.53 -15.89
C SER A 137 -16.14 -12.47 -15.06
N LEU A 138 -16.85 -12.86 -13.99
CA LEU A 138 -17.52 -11.94 -13.07
C LEU A 138 -16.54 -11.13 -12.23
N ALA A 139 -15.42 -11.71 -11.83
CA ALA A 139 -14.38 -11.00 -11.10
C ALA A 139 -13.75 -9.88 -11.94
N MET A 140 -13.74 -10.04 -13.26
CA MET A 140 -13.13 -9.09 -14.19
C MET A 140 -14.02 -7.87 -14.51
N SER A 141 -15.30 -7.91 -14.19
CA SER A 141 -16.23 -6.80 -14.40
C SER A 141 -16.31 -5.82 -13.23
N LYS A 142 -15.67 -6.15 -12.11
CA LYS A 142 -15.67 -5.33 -10.90
C LYS A 142 -14.34 -4.59 -10.75
N VAL A 143 -14.41 -3.34 -10.34
CA VAL A 143 -13.26 -2.53 -9.90
C VAL A 143 -12.96 -2.82 -8.42
N GLU A 144 -13.19 -4.02 -7.97
CA GLU A 144 -12.93 -4.43 -6.60
C GLU A 144 -11.70 -5.32 -6.53
N TYR A 145 -11.13 -5.38 -5.35
CA TYR A 145 -10.05 -6.29 -5.02
C TYR A 145 -10.40 -7.72 -5.43
N ASP A 146 -9.57 -8.31 -6.27
CA ASP A 146 -9.66 -9.71 -6.64
C ASP A 146 -8.42 -10.45 -6.11
N LYS A 147 -8.59 -11.13 -4.98
CA LYS A 147 -7.50 -11.81 -4.29
C LYS A 147 -6.73 -12.85 -5.14
N TYR A 148 -7.31 -13.32 -6.23
CA TYR A 148 -6.63 -14.27 -7.11
C TYR A 148 -5.74 -13.57 -8.11
N LEU A 149 -6.21 -12.47 -8.72
CA LEU A 149 -5.41 -11.63 -9.60
C LEU A 149 -4.32 -10.92 -8.81
N ASP A 150 -4.64 -10.38 -7.64
CA ASP A 150 -3.68 -9.70 -6.79
C ASP A 150 -2.61 -10.67 -6.27
N LYS A 151 -3.00 -11.89 -5.87
CA LYS A 151 -2.05 -12.94 -5.54
C LYS A 151 -1.17 -13.33 -6.72
N PHE A 152 -1.74 -13.45 -7.93
CA PHE A 152 -0.98 -13.73 -9.13
C PHE A 152 0.05 -12.62 -9.43
N PHE A 153 -0.34 -11.36 -9.29
CA PHE A 153 0.58 -10.24 -9.44
C PHE A 153 1.66 -10.24 -8.39
N TYR A 154 1.32 -10.51 -7.14
CA TYR A 154 2.28 -10.64 -6.06
C TYR A 154 3.31 -11.74 -6.34
N GLU A 155 2.86 -12.92 -6.75
CA GLU A 155 3.71 -14.08 -7.01
C GLU A 155 4.56 -13.93 -8.29
N THR A 156 4.06 -13.24 -9.32
CA THR A 156 4.74 -13.14 -10.63
C THR A 156 5.54 -11.87 -10.83
N VAL A 157 5.13 -10.76 -10.25
CA VAL A 157 5.78 -9.45 -10.46
C VAL A 157 6.56 -9.01 -9.21
N GLY A 158 6.46 -9.76 -8.12
CA GLY A 158 7.24 -9.54 -6.91
C GLY A 158 6.83 -8.32 -6.08
N TYR A 159 5.75 -7.67 -6.48
CA TYR A 159 5.07 -6.62 -5.69
C TYR A 159 3.61 -6.55 -6.09
N PRO A 160 2.68 -6.40 -5.15
CA PRO A 160 1.33 -6.08 -5.54
C PRO A 160 1.40 -4.84 -6.42
N MET A 161 1.01 -4.97 -7.68
CA MET A 161 0.45 -3.81 -8.32
C MET A 161 -0.76 -3.49 -7.47
N MET A 162 -0.56 -2.60 -6.51
CA MET A 162 -1.65 -2.11 -5.70
C MET A 162 -2.78 -1.82 -6.64
N THR A 163 -3.90 -2.38 -6.35
CA THR A 163 -5.17 -1.88 -6.83
C THR A 163 -5.29 -0.47 -6.27
N VAL A 164 -4.55 0.46 -6.85
CA VAL A 164 -4.81 1.87 -6.71
C VAL A 164 -6.05 2.09 -7.56
N ILE A 165 -7.17 1.82 -7.00
CA ILE A 165 -8.47 2.41 -7.28
C ILE A 165 -9.21 2.48 -5.97
#